data_3210d0a1cd3554babc807e36f8a23abd
#
_entry.id   3210d0a1cd3554babc807e36f8a23abd
#
_cell.length_a   1.000
_cell.length_b   1.000
_cell.length_c   1.000
_cell.angle_alpha   90.00
_cell.angle_beta   90.00
_cell.angle_gamma   90.00
#
_symmetry.space_group_name_H-M   'P 1'
#
loop_
_entity.id
_entity.type
_entity.pdbx_description
1 polymer ?
#
loop_
_entity_poly.entity_id
_entity_poly.type
_entity_poly.pdbx_seq_one_letter_code
_entity_poly.pdbx_strand_id
1 'polypeptide(L)'
;HIVASEVGRIVENAGAQALTIHGRTKDQGYRGEADWDLIAQVAEERTIPVIGNGNIREASDVIRIQQETPCSGLMIGRAALGYPWIFRDIKHILEHGVAPEPPSIEQRWETIIEYTRRIMARPFREERHKDLCWMRPKFIALTKGMEGSRKIRGALGTVVQIEDLEVVAEQHCKQYSESS
;
A
#
# COMPACT_ATOMS: atom_id res chain seq x y z
N HIS A 1 27.29 -8.19 -5.79
CA HIS A 1 27.57 -8.38 -4.38
C HIS A 1 26.45 -7.81 -3.52
N ILE A 2 26.02 -8.54 -2.49
CA ILE A 2 25.10 -8.05 -1.47
C ILE A 2 25.97 -7.38 -0.41
N VAL A 3 25.78 -6.07 -0.22
CA VAL A 3 26.59 -5.22 0.66
C VAL A 3 25.76 -4.48 1.72
N ALA A 4 24.53 -4.96 1.97
CA ALA A 4 23.58 -4.25 2.82
C ALA A 4 24.11 -4.03 4.25
N SER A 5 24.76 -5.02 4.85
CA SER A 5 25.35 -4.90 6.18
C SER A 5 26.48 -3.88 6.24
N GLU A 6 27.40 -3.90 5.25
CA GLU A 6 28.51 -2.94 5.17
C GLU A 6 27.99 -1.51 4.96
N VAL A 7 27.06 -1.33 4.02
CA VAL A 7 26.43 -0.01 3.76
C VAL A 7 25.67 0.47 5.01
N GLY A 8 24.96 -0.41 5.69
CA GLY A 8 24.26 -0.09 6.94
C GLY A 8 25.24 0.45 8.01
N ARG A 9 26.40 -0.18 8.17
CA ARG A 9 27.46 0.28 9.10
C ARG A 9 28.02 1.64 8.69
N ILE A 10 28.28 1.86 7.39
CA ILE A 10 28.80 3.15 6.88
C ILE A 10 27.79 4.27 7.15
N VAL A 11 26.51 4.02 6.87
CA VAL A 11 25.43 5.00 7.03
C VAL A 11 25.23 5.34 8.50
N GLU A 12 25.25 4.34 9.40
CA GLU A 12 25.18 4.54 10.84
C GLU A 12 26.37 5.37 11.37
N ASN A 13 27.59 5.02 10.96
CA ASN A 13 28.80 5.76 11.35
C ASN A 13 28.83 7.20 10.80
N ALA A 14 28.11 7.47 9.70
CA ALA A 14 27.94 8.80 9.15
C ALA A 14 26.86 9.65 9.89
N GLY A 15 26.22 9.09 10.92
CA GLY A 15 25.27 9.80 11.79
C GLY A 15 23.80 9.64 11.39
N ALA A 16 23.44 8.67 10.58
CA ALA A 16 22.03 8.35 10.34
C ALA A 16 21.36 7.90 11.64
N GLN A 17 20.11 8.31 11.84
CA GLN A 17 19.33 7.98 13.04
C GLN A 17 18.36 6.82 12.84
N ALA A 18 18.15 6.40 11.62
CA ALA A 18 17.38 5.22 11.26
C ALA A 18 17.79 4.73 9.86
N LEU A 19 17.53 3.48 9.56
CA LEU A 19 17.84 2.86 8.28
C LEU A 19 16.62 2.10 7.74
N THR A 20 16.24 2.33 6.49
CA THR A 20 15.23 1.52 5.81
C THR A 20 15.90 0.62 4.79
N ILE A 21 15.60 -0.68 4.84
CA ILE A 21 16.17 -1.69 3.94
C ILE A 21 15.06 -2.38 3.16
N HIS A 22 15.24 -2.43 1.83
CA HIS A 22 14.42 -3.23 0.94
C HIS A 22 15.11 -4.56 0.64
N GLY A 23 14.44 -5.69 0.91
CA GLY A 23 15.01 -7.03 0.80
C GLY A 23 15.17 -7.56 -0.63
N ARG A 24 15.39 -6.69 -1.63
CA ARG A 24 15.70 -7.08 -3.01
C ARG A 24 16.83 -6.26 -3.57
N THR A 25 17.62 -6.89 -4.45
CA THR A 25 18.63 -6.18 -5.24
C THR A 25 17.96 -5.43 -6.40
N LYS A 26 18.68 -4.45 -6.97
CA LYS A 26 18.27 -3.73 -8.19
C LYS A 26 17.99 -4.68 -9.35
N ASP A 27 18.81 -5.71 -9.51
CA ASP A 27 18.71 -6.68 -10.62
C ASP A 27 17.51 -7.61 -10.47
N GLN A 28 17.09 -7.91 -9.24
CA GLN A 28 15.87 -8.66 -9.00
C GLN A 28 14.63 -7.86 -9.40
N GLY A 29 14.63 -6.55 -9.21
CA GLY A 29 13.44 -5.71 -9.36
C GLY A 29 12.31 -6.24 -8.48
N TYR A 30 11.22 -6.72 -9.10
CA TYR A 30 10.08 -7.32 -8.38
C TYR A 30 10.01 -8.84 -8.46
N ARG A 31 11.03 -9.51 -9.00
CA ARG A 31 11.08 -10.97 -9.11
C ARG A 31 11.42 -11.61 -7.77
N GLY A 32 10.86 -12.79 -7.53
CA GLY A 32 11.08 -13.56 -6.29
C GLY A 32 10.55 -12.85 -5.04
N GLU A 33 10.94 -13.36 -3.90
CA GLU A 33 10.59 -12.80 -2.59
C GLU A 33 11.69 -11.87 -2.06
N ALA A 34 11.33 -10.99 -1.14
CA ALA A 34 12.30 -10.16 -0.41
C ALA A 34 13.05 -11.03 0.61
N ASP A 35 14.34 -10.79 0.72
CA ASP A 35 15.22 -11.48 1.66
C ASP A 35 15.08 -10.88 3.07
N TRP A 36 14.20 -11.47 3.86
CA TRP A 36 13.97 -11.05 5.24
C TRP A 36 15.05 -11.52 6.21
N ASP A 37 15.77 -12.59 5.89
CA ASP A 37 16.91 -13.06 6.69
C ASP A 37 18.05 -12.03 6.65
N LEU A 38 18.34 -11.50 5.47
CA LEU A 38 19.31 -10.41 5.31
C LEU A 38 18.87 -9.13 6.06
N ILE A 39 17.58 -8.79 5.99
CA ILE A 39 17.06 -7.61 6.73
C ILE A 39 17.22 -7.84 8.23
N ALA A 40 16.89 -9.02 8.74
CA ALA A 40 17.04 -9.39 10.15
C ALA A 40 18.50 -9.31 10.59
N GLN A 41 19.42 -9.89 9.82
CA GLN A 41 20.84 -9.80 10.09
C GLN A 41 21.33 -8.35 10.22
N VAL A 42 20.95 -7.48 9.29
CA VAL A 42 21.35 -6.07 9.37
C VAL A 42 20.71 -5.39 10.58
N ALA A 43 19.47 -5.73 10.93
CA ALA A 43 18.82 -5.16 12.11
C ALA A 43 19.50 -5.57 13.42
N GLU A 44 20.01 -6.82 13.52
CA GLU A 44 20.78 -7.31 14.66
C GLU A 44 22.14 -6.62 14.81
N GLU A 45 22.77 -6.29 13.70
CA GLU A 45 24.11 -5.67 13.66
C GLU A 45 24.11 -4.16 13.90
N ARG A 46 22.96 -3.48 13.91
CA ARG A 46 22.85 -2.01 14.01
C ARG A 46 22.34 -1.59 15.38
N THR A 47 22.80 -0.42 15.83
CA THR A 47 22.31 0.21 17.06
C THR A 47 21.18 1.21 16.77
N ILE A 48 21.11 1.71 15.55
CA ILE A 48 20.00 2.56 15.08
C ILE A 48 18.80 1.73 14.65
N PRO A 49 17.56 2.27 14.75
CA PRO A 49 16.36 1.57 14.29
C PRO A 49 16.45 1.16 12.82
N VAL A 50 16.16 -0.11 12.53
CA VAL A 50 16.06 -0.63 11.17
C VAL A 50 14.60 -0.88 10.82
N ILE A 51 14.18 -0.34 9.67
CA ILE A 51 12.85 -0.48 9.10
C ILE A 51 12.93 -1.42 7.90
N GLY A 52 12.29 -2.59 8.01
CA GLY A 52 12.27 -3.59 6.94
C GLY A 52 11.20 -3.29 5.88
N ASN A 53 11.53 -3.53 4.61
CA ASN A 53 10.60 -3.38 3.49
C ASN A 53 10.69 -4.57 2.51
N GLY A 54 9.56 -5.08 2.09
CA GLY A 54 9.45 -6.09 1.04
C GLY A 54 8.35 -7.12 1.30
N ASN A 55 7.56 -7.46 0.27
CA ASN A 55 6.55 -8.53 0.32
C ASN A 55 5.49 -8.46 1.42
N ILE A 56 5.24 -7.32 2.02
CA ILE A 56 4.08 -7.12 2.90
C ILE A 56 2.88 -6.88 1.99
N ARG A 57 1.99 -7.87 1.92
CA ARG A 57 0.81 -7.89 1.04
C ARG A 57 -0.50 -7.74 1.80
N GLU A 58 -0.52 -8.27 3.02
CA GLU A 58 -1.68 -8.26 3.92
C GLU A 58 -1.24 -8.05 5.38
N ALA A 59 -2.20 -7.82 6.26
CA ALA A 59 -1.90 -7.49 7.65
C ALA A 59 -1.25 -8.65 8.41
N SER A 60 -1.58 -9.89 8.08
CA SER A 60 -0.97 -11.11 8.66
C SER A 60 0.53 -11.22 8.39
N ASP A 61 1.03 -10.70 7.26
CA ASP A 61 2.46 -10.67 6.98
C ASP A 61 3.25 -9.89 8.04
N VAL A 62 2.64 -8.82 8.59
CA VAL A 62 3.28 -7.99 9.63
C VAL A 62 3.50 -8.78 10.90
N ILE A 63 2.50 -9.58 11.32
CA ILE A 63 2.60 -10.40 12.53
C ILE A 63 3.75 -11.40 12.40
N ARG A 64 3.79 -12.12 11.27
CA ARG A 64 4.86 -13.09 10.98
C ARG A 64 6.24 -12.41 10.99
N ILE A 65 6.40 -11.30 10.27
CA ILE A 65 7.69 -10.62 10.15
C ILE A 65 8.17 -10.06 11.51
N GLN A 66 7.25 -9.55 12.35
CA GLN A 66 7.62 -9.09 13.69
C GLN A 66 8.10 -10.21 14.61
N GLN A 67 7.63 -11.44 14.39
CA GLN A 67 8.12 -12.61 15.14
C GLN A 67 9.46 -13.12 14.60
N GLU A 68 9.71 -12.96 13.31
CA GLU A 68 10.89 -13.48 12.60
C GLU A 68 12.08 -12.50 12.57
N THR A 69 11.86 -11.20 12.85
CA THR A 69 12.90 -10.18 12.69
C THR A 69 12.93 -9.18 13.84
N PRO A 70 14.13 -8.66 14.23
CA PRO A 70 14.27 -7.61 15.23
C PRO A 70 14.07 -6.19 14.64
N CYS A 71 13.38 -6.06 13.52
CA CYS A 71 13.10 -4.77 12.93
C CYS A 71 12.29 -3.86 13.85
N SER A 72 12.72 -2.61 13.99
CA SER A 72 12.01 -1.59 14.79
C SER A 72 10.74 -1.09 14.13
N GLY A 73 10.57 -1.33 12.83
CA GLY A 73 9.40 -0.95 12.06
C GLY A 73 9.36 -1.62 10.69
N LEU A 74 8.20 -1.50 10.03
CA LEU A 74 7.95 -2.09 8.72
C LEU A 74 7.42 -1.04 7.74
N MET A 75 7.96 -1.01 6.54
CA MET A 75 7.51 -0.14 5.45
C MET A 75 6.63 -0.92 4.49
N ILE A 76 5.42 -0.44 4.27
CA ILE A 76 4.45 -1.02 3.36
C ILE A 76 4.41 -0.18 2.08
N GLY A 77 4.63 -0.81 0.94
CA GLY A 77 4.62 -0.13 -0.37
C GLY A 77 3.35 -0.44 -1.17
N ARG A 78 3.47 -1.31 -2.15
CA ARG A 78 2.44 -1.58 -3.17
C ARG A 78 1.08 -2.01 -2.63
N ALA A 79 1.03 -2.76 -1.54
CA ALA A 79 -0.23 -3.19 -0.93
C ALA A 79 -1.10 -1.98 -0.53
N ALA A 80 -0.49 -0.96 0.06
CA ALA A 80 -1.19 0.25 0.47
C ALA A 80 -1.77 1.07 -0.71
N LEU A 81 -1.21 0.93 -1.93
CA LEU A 81 -1.73 1.61 -3.12
C LEU A 81 -3.06 1.05 -3.60
N GLY A 82 -3.30 -0.25 -3.37
CA GLY A 82 -4.55 -0.90 -3.77
C GLY A 82 -5.53 -1.12 -2.61
N TYR A 83 -5.01 -1.14 -1.38
CA TYR A 83 -5.79 -1.38 -0.18
C TYR A 83 -5.24 -0.56 1.01
N PRO A 84 -5.54 0.75 1.09
CA PRO A 84 -4.98 1.63 2.13
C PRO A 84 -5.43 1.26 3.54
N TRP A 85 -6.53 0.53 3.70
CA TRP A 85 -7.00 0.00 4.98
C TRP A 85 -6.07 -1.02 5.61
N ILE A 86 -5.03 -1.48 4.90
CA ILE A 86 -4.01 -2.39 5.44
C ILE A 86 -3.42 -1.87 6.76
N PHE A 87 -3.26 -0.55 6.92
CA PHE A 87 -2.75 0.05 8.16
C PHE A 87 -3.77 -0.05 9.31
N ARG A 88 -5.07 0.12 9.04
CA ARG A 88 -6.14 -0.11 10.01
C ARG A 88 -6.17 -1.58 10.43
N ASP A 89 -6.08 -2.46 9.46
CA ASP A 89 -6.19 -3.90 9.68
C ASP A 89 -4.99 -4.41 10.49
N ILE A 90 -3.78 -3.92 10.19
CA ILE A 90 -2.58 -4.22 10.98
C ILE A 90 -2.76 -3.76 12.43
N LYS A 91 -3.17 -2.51 12.64
CA LYS A 91 -3.39 -1.98 13.98
C LYS A 91 -4.41 -2.83 14.74
N HIS A 92 -5.53 -3.16 14.11
CA HIS A 92 -6.57 -3.97 14.71
C HIS A 92 -6.09 -5.38 15.08
N ILE A 93 -5.33 -6.04 14.19
CA ILE A 93 -4.76 -7.36 14.48
C ILE A 93 -3.78 -7.30 15.65
N LEU A 94 -2.93 -6.28 15.70
CA LEU A 94 -1.96 -6.10 16.79
C LEU A 94 -2.64 -5.86 18.14
N GLU A 95 -3.78 -5.18 18.16
CA GLU A 95 -4.53 -4.86 19.38
C GLU A 95 -5.48 -6.00 19.82
N HIS A 96 -6.06 -6.74 18.88
CA HIS A 96 -7.14 -7.67 19.15
C HIS A 96 -6.87 -9.13 18.75
N GLY A 97 -5.78 -9.40 18.02
CA GLY A 97 -5.39 -10.74 17.55
C GLY A 97 -6.21 -11.27 16.37
N VAL A 98 -7.18 -10.51 15.86
CA VAL A 98 -8.06 -10.90 14.75
C VAL A 98 -8.15 -9.79 13.71
N ALA A 99 -8.36 -10.17 12.45
CA ALA A 99 -8.60 -9.21 11.38
C ALA A 99 -9.96 -8.51 11.58
N PRO A 100 -10.08 -7.20 11.32
CA PRO A 100 -11.36 -6.52 11.32
C PRO A 100 -12.18 -6.92 10.09
N GLU A 101 -13.48 -6.65 10.15
CA GLU A 101 -14.32 -6.73 8.94
C GLU A 101 -13.76 -5.82 7.84
N PRO A 102 -13.74 -6.31 6.59
CA PRO A 102 -13.30 -5.49 5.47
C PRO A 102 -14.22 -4.28 5.29
N PRO A 103 -13.72 -3.17 4.72
CA PRO A 103 -14.57 -2.02 4.46
C PRO A 103 -15.67 -2.38 3.45
N SER A 104 -16.88 -1.86 3.68
CA SER A 104 -17.99 -2.04 2.75
C SER A 104 -17.70 -1.43 1.38
N ILE A 105 -18.52 -1.76 0.37
CA ILE A 105 -18.42 -1.18 -0.97
C ILE A 105 -18.53 0.35 -0.91
N GLU A 106 -19.49 0.86 -0.14
CA GLU A 106 -19.72 2.29 0.06
C GLU A 106 -18.51 2.97 0.70
N GLN A 107 -17.98 2.43 1.79
CA GLN A 107 -16.79 2.97 2.48
C GLN A 107 -15.58 3.00 1.56
N ARG A 108 -15.43 2.01 0.69
CA ARG A 108 -14.34 1.99 -0.30
C ARG A 108 -14.53 3.08 -1.34
N TRP A 109 -15.75 3.28 -1.86
CA TRP A 109 -16.03 4.35 -2.80
C TRP A 109 -15.88 5.74 -2.21
N GLU A 110 -16.36 5.98 -0.98
CA GLU A 110 -16.13 7.23 -0.25
C GLU A 110 -14.64 7.56 -0.17
N THR A 111 -13.81 6.57 0.19
CA THR A 111 -12.35 6.75 0.26
C THR A 111 -11.73 7.03 -1.11
N ILE A 112 -12.17 6.36 -2.18
CA ILE A 112 -11.64 6.57 -3.53
C ILE A 112 -12.00 7.97 -4.04
N ILE A 113 -13.23 8.42 -3.82
CA ILE A 113 -13.72 9.74 -4.21
C ILE A 113 -12.98 10.83 -3.43
N GLU A 114 -12.88 10.70 -2.11
CA GLU A 114 -12.17 11.65 -1.27
C GLU A 114 -10.68 11.74 -1.62
N TYR A 115 -10.02 10.61 -1.83
CA TYR A 115 -8.63 10.57 -2.32
C TYR A 115 -8.49 11.33 -3.65
N THR A 116 -9.43 11.13 -4.58
CA THR A 116 -9.45 11.80 -5.88
C THR A 116 -9.60 13.30 -5.72
N ARG A 117 -10.56 13.76 -4.90
CA ARG A 117 -10.80 15.18 -4.60
C ARG A 117 -9.54 15.83 -4.01
N ARG A 118 -8.92 15.19 -3.02
CA ARG A 118 -7.68 15.71 -2.39
C ARG A 118 -6.52 15.84 -3.36
N ILE A 119 -6.38 14.88 -4.27
CA ILE A 119 -5.33 14.95 -5.30
C ILE A 119 -5.59 16.07 -6.29
N MET A 120 -6.83 16.22 -6.75
CA MET A 120 -7.20 17.29 -7.71
C MET A 120 -7.08 18.68 -7.10
N ALA A 121 -7.32 18.84 -5.80
CA ALA A 121 -7.18 20.10 -5.09
C ALA A 121 -5.71 20.56 -4.88
N ARG A 122 -4.71 19.78 -5.27
CA ARG A 122 -3.31 20.18 -5.10
C ARG A 122 -2.87 21.13 -6.21
N PRO A 123 -2.38 22.36 -5.90
CA PRO A 123 -2.02 23.39 -6.89
C PRO A 123 -1.04 22.93 -7.96
N PHE A 124 -0.08 22.06 -7.58
CA PHE A 124 0.93 21.52 -8.49
C PHE A 124 0.33 20.66 -9.63
N ARG A 125 -0.92 20.22 -9.51
CA ARG A 125 -1.56 19.32 -10.47
C ARG A 125 -2.53 20.00 -11.42
N GLU A 126 -3.05 21.15 -11.06
CA GLU A 126 -3.96 21.93 -11.92
C GLU A 126 -3.36 22.24 -13.30
N GLU A 127 -2.04 22.45 -13.38
CA GLU A 127 -1.35 22.76 -14.65
C GLU A 127 -1.07 21.53 -15.52
N ARG A 128 -0.95 20.34 -14.94
CA ARG A 128 -0.50 19.13 -15.65
C ARG A 128 -1.60 18.13 -15.97
N HIS A 129 -2.65 18.09 -15.18
CA HIS A 129 -3.70 17.08 -15.31
C HIS A 129 -5.08 17.71 -15.10
N LYS A 130 -5.64 18.23 -16.19
CA LYS A 130 -7.00 18.81 -16.20
C LYS A 130 -8.11 17.74 -16.13
N ASP A 131 -7.76 16.47 -16.31
CA ASP A 131 -8.68 15.34 -16.30
C ASP A 131 -8.20 14.21 -15.39
N LEU A 132 -9.02 13.19 -15.18
CA LEU A 132 -8.72 12.02 -14.36
C LEU A 132 -8.16 10.83 -15.16
N CYS A 133 -7.86 10.96 -16.45
CA CYS A 133 -7.41 9.86 -17.29
C CYS A 133 -6.16 9.16 -16.73
N TRP A 134 -5.26 9.92 -16.16
CA TRP A 134 -4.03 9.37 -15.53
C TRP A 134 -4.27 8.63 -14.21
N MET A 135 -5.45 8.80 -13.58
CA MET A 135 -5.83 8.09 -12.35
C MET A 135 -6.51 6.74 -12.61
N ARG A 136 -6.91 6.45 -13.84
CA ARG A 136 -7.62 5.19 -14.19
C ARG A 136 -6.92 3.93 -13.69
N PRO A 137 -5.58 3.75 -13.81
CA PRO A 137 -4.90 2.60 -13.25
C PRO A 137 -5.03 2.51 -11.71
N LYS A 138 -5.12 3.66 -11.03
CA LYS A 138 -5.31 3.72 -9.57
C LYS A 138 -6.73 3.34 -9.17
N PHE A 139 -7.74 3.78 -9.91
CA PHE A 139 -9.12 3.36 -9.68
C PHE A 139 -9.26 1.84 -9.82
N ILE A 140 -8.65 1.26 -10.85
CA ILE A 140 -8.62 -0.19 -11.05
C ILE A 140 -7.93 -0.90 -9.87
N ALA A 141 -6.82 -0.36 -9.37
CA ALA A 141 -6.11 -0.93 -8.23
C ALA A 141 -6.93 -0.85 -6.93
N LEU A 142 -7.54 0.31 -6.64
CA LEU A 142 -8.33 0.55 -5.43
C LEU A 142 -9.66 -0.23 -5.39
N THR A 143 -10.22 -0.54 -6.55
CA THR A 143 -11.44 -1.35 -6.67
C THR A 143 -11.17 -2.87 -6.77
N LYS A 144 -9.89 -3.27 -6.83
CA LYS A 144 -9.52 -4.70 -6.88
C LYS A 144 -10.02 -5.42 -5.63
N GLY A 145 -10.65 -6.58 -5.84
CA GLY A 145 -11.22 -7.38 -4.74
C GLY A 145 -12.58 -6.91 -4.24
N MET A 146 -13.15 -5.82 -4.77
CA MET A 146 -14.56 -5.51 -4.56
C MET A 146 -15.43 -6.47 -5.36
N GLU A 147 -16.58 -6.84 -4.83
CA GLU A 147 -17.57 -7.61 -5.56
C GLU A 147 -17.93 -6.85 -6.87
N GLY A 148 -18.08 -7.55 -7.98
CA GLY A 148 -18.37 -6.91 -9.26
C GLY A 148 -17.27 -6.06 -9.89
N SER A 149 -16.08 -5.96 -9.29
CA SER A 149 -14.98 -5.09 -9.77
C SER A 149 -14.58 -5.32 -11.24
N ARG A 150 -14.80 -6.54 -11.77
CA ARG A 150 -14.55 -6.82 -13.20
C ARG A 150 -15.54 -6.09 -14.11
N LYS A 151 -16.81 -5.96 -13.69
CA LYS A 151 -17.87 -5.30 -14.49
C LYS A 151 -17.64 -3.79 -14.57
N ILE A 152 -17.24 -3.15 -13.46
CA ILE A 152 -17.00 -1.70 -13.44
C ILE A 152 -15.69 -1.28 -14.10
N ARG A 153 -14.78 -2.21 -14.39
CA ARG A 153 -13.46 -1.88 -14.98
C ARG A 153 -13.57 -1.12 -16.30
N GLY A 154 -14.53 -1.48 -17.14
CA GLY A 154 -14.82 -0.77 -18.40
C GLY A 154 -15.22 0.68 -18.13
N ALA A 155 -16.18 0.90 -17.23
CA ALA A 155 -16.64 2.23 -16.84
C ALA A 155 -15.52 3.07 -16.22
N LEU A 156 -14.68 2.49 -15.37
CA LEU A 156 -13.49 3.17 -14.83
C LEU A 156 -12.50 3.62 -15.92
N GLY A 157 -12.45 2.88 -17.02
CA GLY A 157 -11.63 3.24 -18.19
C GLY A 157 -12.12 4.48 -18.95
N THR A 158 -13.35 4.92 -18.75
CA THR A 158 -13.94 6.09 -19.41
C THR A 158 -14.00 7.34 -18.52
N VAL A 159 -13.68 7.23 -17.23
CA VAL A 159 -13.69 8.34 -16.26
C VAL A 159 -12.75 9.46 -16.73
N VAL A 160 -13.28 10.68 -16.84
CA VAL A 160 -12.55 11.90 -17.21
C VAL A 160 -12.61 12.95 -16.10
N GLN A 161 -13.72 13.04 -15.39
CA GLN A 161 -13.98 13.99 -14.31
C GLN A 161 -14.53 13.28 -13.07
N ILE A 162 -14.64 14.00 -11.95
CA ILE A 162 -15.04 13.39 -10.68
C ILE A 162 -16.48 12.89 -10.71
N GLU A 163 -17.33 13.59 -11.41
CA GLU A 163 -18.74 13.25 -11.58
C GLU A 163 -18.92 11.90 -12.28
N ASP A 164 -18.07 11.58 -13.26
CA ASP A 164 -18.07 10.26 -13.91
C ASP A 164 -17.75 9.16 -12.90
N LEU A 165 -16.76 9.42 -12.00
CA LEU A 165 -16.38 8.48 -10.97
C LEU A 165 -17.50 8.26 -9.94
N GLU A 166 -18.19 9.32 -9.56
CA GLU A 166 -19.35 9.28 -8.65
C GLU A 166 -20.50 8.47 -9.23
N VAL A 167 -20.79 8.64 -10.53
CA VAL A 167 -21.79 7.83 -11.24
C VAL A 167 -21.45 6.35 -11.24
N VAL A 168 -20.18 6.00 -11.51
CA VAL A 168 -19.72 4.60 -11.45
C VAL A 168 -19.87 4.03 -10.03
N ALA A 169 -19.53 4.81 -9.01
CA ALA A 169 -19.66 4.41 -7.61
C ALA A 169 -21.12 4.15 -7.24
N GLU A 170 -22.03 5.08 -7.58
CA GLU A 170 -23.46 4.95 -7.30
C GLU A 170 -24.07 3.71 -7.95
N GLN A 171 -23.77 3.48 -9.23
CA GLN A 171 -24.26 2.31 -9.96
C GLN A 171 -23.76 1.01 -9.34
N HIS A 172 -22.49 0.99 -8.94
CA HIS A 172 -21.89 -0.18 -8.31
C HIS A 172 -22.50 -0.46 -6.93
N CYS A 173 -22.66 0.56 -6.09
CA CYS A 173 -23.34 0.42 -4.79
C CYS A 173 -24.76 -0.11 -4.96
N LYS A 174 -25.59 0.50 -5.80
CA LYS A 174 -26.96 0.04 -6.07
C LYS A 174 -27.04 -1.43 -6.47
N GLN A 175 -26.05 -1.92 -7.21
CA GLN A 175 -26.06 -3.30 -7.70
C GLN A 175 -25.63 -4.33 -6.63
N TYR A 176 -24.79 -3.95 -5.67
CA TYR A 176 -24.12 -4.91 -4.77
C TYR A 176 -24.36 -4.68 -3.27
N SER A 177 -24.88 -3.50 -2.85
CA SER A 177 -25.20 -3.27 -1.44
C SER A 177 -26.55 -3.90 -1.00
N GLU A 178 -27.43 -4.24 -1.97
CA GLU A 178 -28.69 -4.91 -1.69
C GLU A 178 -28.57 -6.44 -1.54
N SER A 179 -27.36 -6.98 -1.71
CA SER A 179 -27.09 -8.43 -1.75
C SER A 179 -26.42 -8.95 -0.46
N SER A 180 -26.33 -8.13 0.58
CA SER A 180 -25.64 -8.46 1.85
C SER A 180 -26.57 -8.56 3.02
#